data_2cfb2988ddcc4acd034acf0dbd8946f9
#
_entry.id   2cfb2988ddcc4acd034acf0dbd8946f9
#
_cell.length_a   1.000
_cell.length_b   1.000
_cell.length_c   1.000
_cell.angle_alpha   90.00
_cell.angle_beta   90.00
_cell.angle_gamma   90.00
#
_symmetry.space_group_name_H-M   'P 1'
#
loop_
_entity.id
_entity.type
_entity.pdbx_description
1 polymer ?
#
loop_
_entity_poly.entity_id
_entity_poly.type
_entity_poly.pdbx_seq_one_letter_code
_entity_poly.pdbx_strand_id
1 'polypeptide(L)'
;MKKATQATTAATTAAAKKRAKAFTVSHAADSKFVRRGLRAYFEYRDLGIEKASKGKVVAHTIRARPGKSPEGEWHMHDCKLQFVYVLKGWIRFEYEGVGVITMKKGTCFQQPPNIKHREIAHSKDVEMLEIVAPANFKTLAT
;
A
#
# COMPACT_ATOMS: atom_id res chain seq x y z
N MET A 1 21.05 1.82 -47.78
CA MET A 1 20.23 2.54 -46.79
C MET A 1 19.00 1.78 -46.19
N LYS A 2 18.57 0.65 -46.75
CA LYS A 2 17.38 -0.10 -46.25
C LYS A 2 17.62 -0.99 -45.01
N LYS A 3 18.85 -1.42 -44.71
CA LYS A 3 19.15 -2.36 -43.58
C LYS A 3 19.11 -1.70 -42.19
N ALA A 4 19.52 -0.44 -42.08
CA ALA A 4 19.53 0.25 -40.79
C ALA A 4 18.11 0.55 -40.26
N THR A 5 17.18 0.86 -41.17
CA THR A 5 15.78 1.16 -40.82
C THR A 5 15.04 -0.07 -40.30
N GLN A 6 15.30 -1.27 -40.88
CA GLN A 6 14.67 -2.53 -40.43
C GLN A 6 15.17 -2.98 -39.08
N ALA A 7 16.47 -2.85 -38.80
CA ALA A 7 17.03 -3.22 -37.49
C ALA A 7 16.49 -2.31 -36.37
N THR A 8 16.36 -1.03 -36.62
CA THR A 8 15.82 -0.04 -35.66
C THR A 8 14.34 -0.35 -35.36
N THR A 9 13.55 -0.68 -36.37
CA THR A 9 12.12 -1.02 -36.21
C THR A 9 11.94 -2.31 -35.41
N ALA A 10 12.73 -3.35 -35.68
CA ALA A 10 12.65 -4.61 -34.94
C ALA A 10 13.07 -4.45 -33.46
N ALA A 11 14.14 -3.70 -33.17
CA ALA A 11 14.57 -3.39 -31.80
C ALA A 11 13.52 -2.59 -31.04
N THR A 12 12.91 -1.58 -31.64
CA THR A 12 11.81 -0.82 -31.08
C THR A 12 10.60 -1.68 -30.77
N THR A 13 10.25 -2.61 -31.66
CA THR A 13 9.13 -3.55 -31.47
C THR A 13 9.39 -4.51 -30.31
N ALA A 14 10.62 -5.05 -30.18
CA ALA A 14 11.01 -5.94 -29.08
C ALA A 14 10.99 -5.21 -27.74
N ALA A 15 11.52 -3.99 -27.68
CA ALA A 15 11.48 -3.15 -26.48
C ALA A 15 10.03 -2.79 -26.09
N ALA A 16 9.18 -2.48 -27.06
CA ALA A 16 7.77 -2.22 -26.82
C ALA A 16 7.04 -3.45 -26.26
N LYS A 17 7.28 -4.64 -26.82
CA LYS A 17 6.74 -5.91 -26.31
C LYS A 17 7.20 -6.20 -24.88
N LYS A 18 8.48 -5.94 -24.57
CA LYS A 18 9.01 -6.10 -23.21
C LYS A 18 8.33 -5.18 -22.22
N ARG A 19 8.14 -3.89 -22.58
CA ARG A 19 7.41 -2.92 -21.76
C ARG A 19 5.95 -3.31 -21.58
N ALA A 20 5.30 -3.78 -22.64
CA ALA A 20 3.91 -4.23 -22.57
C ALA A 20 3.72 -5.42 -21.61
N LYS A 21 4.67 -6.36 -21.54
CA LYS A 21 4.66 -7.48 -20.57
C LYS A 21 4.85 -7.02 -19.13
N ALA A 22 5.49 -5.88 -18.90
CA ALA A 22 5.70 -5.31 -17.58
C ALA A 22 4.51 -4.44 -17.11
N PHE A 23 3.59 -4.12 -18.02
CA PHE A 23 2.38 -3.38 -17.67
C PHE A 23 1.47 -4.23 -16.76
N THR A 24 1.02 -3.64 -15.66
CA THR A 24 0.23 -4.33 -14.63
C THR A 24 -1.09 -3.60 -14.42
N VAL A 25 -2.16 -4.36 -14.39
CA VAL A 25 -3.51 -3.88 -14.04
C VAL A 25 -4.07 -4.80 -12.97
N SER A 26 -4.68 -4.21 -11.95
CA SER A 26 -5.41 -4.95 -10.91
C SER A 26 -6.83 -4.39 -10.80
N HIS A 27 -7.78 -5.08 -11.39
CA HIS A 27 -9.20 -4.71 -11.28
C HIS A 27 -9.79 -5.20 -9.95
N ALA A 28 -10.71 -4.44 -9.40
CA ALA A 28 -11.39 -4.79 -8.15
C ALA A 28 -12.14 -6.13 -8.24
N ALA A 29 -12.65 -6.47 -9.43
CA ALA A 29 -13.35 -7.73 -9.69
C ALA A 29 -12.42 -8.96 -9.69
N ASP A 30 -11.13 -8.78 -9.99
CA ASP A 30 -10.17 -9.87 -10.20
C ASP A 30 -9.36 -10.20 -8.94
N SER A 31 -9.48 -9.42 -7.89
CA SER A 31 -8.75 -9.62 -6.64
C SER A 31 -9.66 -9.48 -5.43
N LYS A 32 -9.35 -10.23 -4.39
CA LYS A 32 -10.17 -10.30 -3.17
C LYS A 32 -9.42 -9.74 -1.99
N PHE A 33 -10.17 -9.20 -1.04
CA PHE A 33 -9.64 -8.92 0.29
C PHE A 33 -9.37 -10.23 1.02
N VAL A 34 -8.21 -10.32 1.65
CA VAL A 34 -7.77 -11.47 2.43
C VAL A 34 -7.46 -11.05 3.87
N ARG A 35 -7.66 -11.98 4.80
CA ARG A 35 -7.41 -11.77 6.24
C ARG A 35 -5.95 -12.05 6.63
N ARG A 36 -5.05 -11.99 5.68
CA ARG A 36 -3.62 -12.18 5.86
C ARG A 36 -2.93 -10.84 5.74
N GLY A 37 -2.61 -10.25 6.84
CA GLY A 37 -1.94 -8.97 6.87
C GLY A 37 -1.46 -8.63 8.27
N LEU A 38 -0.95 -7.43 8.41
CA LEU A 38 -0.30 -6.96 9.63
C LEU A 38 -1.26 -6.90 10.83
N ARG A 39 -2.54 -6.62 10.59
CA ARG A 39 -3.54 -6.43 11.64
C ARG A 39 -4.72 -7.37 11.50
N ALA A 40 -5.06 -8.05 12.58
CA ALA A 40 -6.18 -9.01 12.62
C ALA A 40 -7.55 -8.35 12.42
N TYR A 41 -7.66 -7.06 12.67
CA TYR A 41 -8.90 -6.28 12.52
C TYR A 41 -9.08 -5.66 11.13
N PHE A 42 -8.13 -5.92 10.21
CA PHE A 42 -8.20 -5.49 8.83
C PHE A 42 -8.24 -6.66 7.84
N GLU A 43 -8.72 -6.36 6.65
CA GLU A 43 -8.59 -7.16 5.44
C GLU A 43 -7.80 -6.37 4.41
N TYR A 44 -6.97 -7.06 3.64
CA TYR A 44 -6.02 -6.46 2.70
C TYR A 44 -6.28 -6.99 1.29
N ARG A 45 -6.25 -6.11 0.32
CA ARG A 45 -6.28 -6.45 -1.10
C ARG A 45 -4.98 -5.99 -1.75
N ASP A 46 -4.17 -6.93 -2.23
CA ASP A 46 -2.95 -6.66 -2.98
C ASP A 46 -3.30 -6.03 -4.34
N LEU A 47 -2.58 -4.98 -4.71
CA LEU A 47 -2.73 -4.30 -6.00
C LEU A 47 -1.69 -4.75 -7.04
N GLY A 48 -0.86 -5.76 -6.72
CA GLY A 48 0.13 -6.33 -7.63
C GLY A 48 1.40 -5.49 -7.84
N ILE A 49 1.55 -4.39 -7.10
CA ILE A 49 2.68 -3.46 -7.29
C ILE A 49 3.98 -4.02 -6.75
N GLU A 50 3.96 -4.82 -5.70
CA GLU A 50 5.17 -5.47 -5.18
C GLU A 50 5.85 -6.33 -6.25
N LYS A 51 5.08 -7.19 -6.91
CA LYS A 51 5.58 -8.03 -8.01
C LYS A 51 6.03 -7.19 -9.21
N ALA A 52 5.23 -6.22 -9.63
CA ALA A 52 5.54 -5.36 -10.76
C ALA A 52 6.79 -4.51 -10.54
N SER A 53 7.01 -4.02 -9.31
CA SER A 53 8.15 -3.20 -8.93
C SER A 53 9.38 -4.02 -8.50
N LYS A 54 9.29 -5.36 -8.51
CA LYS A 54 10.35 -6.25 -8.02
C LYS A 54 10.75 -5.96 -6.57
N GLY A 55 9.76 -5.80 -5.70
CA GLY A 55 9.96 -5.59 -4.27
C GLY A 55 10.30 -4.15 -3.86
N LYS A 56 10.30 -3.19 -4.78
CA LYS A 56 10.61 -1.79 -4.43
C LYS A 56 9.49 -1.14 -3.63
N VAL A 57 8.23 -1.46 -3.95
CA VAL A 57 7.05 -0.85 -3.36
C VAL A 57 5.96 -1.89 -3.19
N VAL A 58 5.29 -1.89 -2.06
CA VAL A 58 4.01 -2.57 -1.91
C VAL A 58 2.88 -1.55 -1.92
N ALA A 59 1.77 -1.88 -2.57
CA ALA A 59 0.55 -1.10 -2.54
C ALA A 59 -0.63 -2.04 -2.32
N HIS A 60 -1.48 -1.70 -1.36
CA HIS A 60 -2.69 -2.45 -1.09
C HIS A 60 -3.82 -1.53 -0.62
N THR A 61 -5.05 -1.97 -0.81
CA THR A 61 -6.18 -1.38 -0.12
C THR A 61 -6.46 -2.18 1.15
N ILE A 62 -6.84 -1.46 2.19
CA ILE A 62 -7.11 -1.98 3.53
C ILE A 62 -8.54 -1.59 3.88
N ARG A 63 -9.31 -2.51 4.44
CA ARG A 63 -10.63 -2.23 4.98
C ARG A 63 -10.85 -2.87 6.34
N ALA A 64 -11.78 -2.31 7.11
CA ALA A 64 -12.19 -2.88 8.38
C ALA A 64 -12.74 -4.30 8.22
N ARG A 65 -12.35 -5.18 9.12
CA ARG A 65 -12.94 -6.50 9.26
C ARG A 65 -14.15 -6.43 10.18
N PRO A 66 -15.34 -6.90 9.75
CA PRO A 66 -16.52 -6.88 10.59
C PRO A 66 -16.31 -7.56 11.96
N GLY A 67 -16.78 -6.93 13.04
CA GLY A 67 -16.70 -7.47 14.39
C GLY A 67 -15.31 -7.45 15.02
N LYS A 68 -14.35 -6.75 14.43
CA LYS A 68 -13.00 -6.58 14.98
C LYS A 68 -12.70 -5.11 15.22
N SER A 69 -11.91 -4.85 16.25
CA SER A 69 -11.48 -3.51 16.66
C SER A 69 -9.97 -3.48 16.87
N PRO A 70 -9.34 -2.30 16.79
CA PRO A 70 -7.93 -2.14 17.12
C PRO A 70 -7.63 -2.55 18.56
N GLU A 71 -6.47 -3.15 18.77
CA GLU A 71 -5.98 -3.53 20.11
C GLU A 71 -5.16 -2.41 20.76
N GLY A 72 -4.83 -1.37 19.99
CA GLY A 72 -4.12 -0.19 20.49
C GLY A 72 -2.64 -0.42 20.81
N GLU A 73 -2.03 -1.43 20.22
CA GLU A 73 -0.62 -1.74 20.43
C GLU A 73 0.30 -0.72 19.76
N TRP A 74 1.26 -0.21 20.53
CA TRP A 74 2.30 0.66 20.01
C TRP A 74 3.27 -0.12 19.13
N HIS A 75 3.60 0.44 17.98
CA HIS A 75 4.53 -0.14 17.01
C HIS A 75 5.14 0.94 16.12
N MET A 76 6.12 0.54 15.33
CA MET A 76 6.73 1.37 14.31
C MET A 76 7.09 0.53 13.08
N HIS A 77 7.32 1.18 11.96
CA HIS A 77 7.72 0.52 10.73
C HIS A 77 9.12 0.95 10.32
N ASP A 78 9.99 -0.04 10.12
CA ASP A 78 11.30 0.17 9.51
C ASP A 78 11.13 0.18 7.99
N CYS A 79 10.82 1.35 7.46
CA CYS A 79 10.60 1.60 6.04
C CYS A 79 11.29 2.89 5.61
N LYS A 80 11.37 3.15 4.32
CA LYS A 80 11.90 4.41 3.77
C LYS A 80 10.80 5.41 3.45
N LEU A 81 9.64 4.90 3.07
CA LEU A 81 8.46 5.69 2.76
C LEU A 81 7.22 4.90 3.13
N GLN A 82 6.29 5.54 3.79
CA GLN A 82 4.94 5.01 4.00
C GLN A 82 3.94 6.16 3.95
N PHE A 83 2.94 6.03 3.14
CA PHE A 83 1.80 6.94 3.18
C PHE A 83 0.49 6.21 2.97
N VAL A 84 -0.57 6.81 3.46
CA VAL A 84 -1.92 6.28 3.43
C VAL A 84 -2.87 7.35 2.92
N TYR A 85 -3.80 6.96 2.09
CA TYR A 85 -4.90 7.80 1.64
C TYR A 85 -6.24 7.18 2.07
N VAL A 86 -7.05 7.91 2.81
CA VAL A 86 -8.36 7.44 3.27
C VAL A 86 -9.37 7.55 2.13
N LEU A 87 -9.83 6.41 1.64
CA LEU A 87 -10.79 6.31 0.53
C LEU A 87 -12.25 6.39 1.01
N LYS A 88 -12.52 5.90 2.23
CA LYS A 88 -13.85 5.82 2.81
C LYS A 88 -13.79 5.79 4.34
N GLY A 89 -14.80 6.37 4.98
CA GLY A 89 -14.88 6.38 6.44
C GLY A 89 -13.82 7.26 7.09
N TRP A 90 -13.36 6.81 8.25
CA TRP A 90 -12.34 7.50 9.04
C TRP A 90 -11.50 6.52 9.86
N ILE A 91 -10.27 6.95 10.24
CA ILE A 91 -9.35 6.23 11.11
C ILE A 91 -8.71 7.19 12.09
N ARG A 92 -8.43 6.74 13.31
CA ARG A 92 -7.81 7.52 14.37
C ARG A 92 -6.56 6.84 14.88
N PHE A 93 -5.46 7.57 14.84
CA PHE A 93 -4.17 7.15 15.37
C PHE A 93 -3.69 8.08 16.46
N GLU A 94 -2.81 7.56 17.31
CA GLU A 94 -1.95 8.33 18.18
C GLU A 94 -0.49 8.15 17.73
N TYR A 95 0.21 9.26 17.59
CA TYR A 95 1.60 9.31 17.18
C TYR A 95 2.48 9.91 18.27
N GLU A 96 3.64 9.33 18.48
CA GLU A 96 4.68 9.88 19.35
C GLU A 96 5.02 11.32 18.96
N GLY A 97 4.99 12.24 19.94
CA GLY A 97 5.29 13.65 19.71
C GLY A 97 4.25 14.47 18.94
N VAL A 98 3.19 13.84 18.45
CA VAL A 98 2.12 14.52 17.69
C VAL A 98 0.79 14.47 18.42
N GLY A 99 0.47 13.36 19.09
CA GLY A 99 -0.80 13.13 19.75
C GLY A 99 -1.83 12.41 18.87
N VAL A 100 -3.09 12.57 19.21
CA VAL A 100 -4.22 11.87 18.57
C VAL A 100 -4.74 12.65 17.37
N ILE A 101 -4.82 12.00 16.23
CA ILE A 101 -5.34 12.57 14.99
C ILE A 101 -6.40 11.64 14.39
N THR A 102 -7.51 12.23 13.93
CA THR A 102 -8.53 11.54 13.14
C THR A 102 -8.41 11.93 11.68
N MET A 103 -8.18 10.94 10.80
CA MET A 103 -8.10 11.10 9.36
C MET A 103 -9.41 10.61 8.73
N LYS A 104 -10.08 11.48 8.00
CA LYS A 104 -11.35 11.20 7.31
C LYS A 104 -11.11 10.97 5.82
N LYS A 105 -12.12 10.48 5.12
CA LYS A 105 -12.14 10.36 3.65
C LYS A 105 -11.51 11.59 2.99
N GLY A 106 -10.57 11.37 2.07
CA GLY A 106 -9.82 12.41 1.36
C GLY A 106 -8.55 12.88 2.06
N THR A 107 -8.25 12.37 3.25
CA THR A 107 -6.99 12.68 3.95
C THR A 107 -5.86 11.79 3.45
N CYS A 108 -4.73 12.41 3.11
CA CYS A 108 -3.46 11.74 2.93
C CYS A 108 -2.56 12.02 4.13
N PHE A 109 -1.92 10.99 4.65
CA PHE A 109 -0.93 11.15 5.71
C PHE A 109 0.29 10.28 5.45
N GLN A 110 1.46 10.84 5.76
CA GLN A 110 2.73 10.16 5.65
C GLN A 110 3.21 9.82 7.06
N GLN A 111 3.63 8.60 7.25
CA GLN A 111 4.25 8.12 8.48
C GLN A 111 5.76 8.08 8.29
N PRO A 112 6.55 8.94 8.97
CA PRO A 112 8.01 8.88 8.89
C PRO A 112 8.53 7.51 9.33
N PRO A 113 9.68 7.08 8.80
CA PRO A 113 10.33 5.86 9.29
C PRO A 113 10.48 5.86 10.81
N ASN A 114 10.12 4.74 11.43
CA ASN A 114 10.25 4.50 12.87
C ASN A 114 9.46 5.44 13.79
N ILE A 115 8.50 6.20 13.29
CA ILE A 115 7.60 6.92 14.18
C ILE A 115 6.73 5.92 14.95
N LYS A 116 6.76 6.00 16.28
CA LYS A 116 5.90 5.16 17.12
C LYS A 116 4.46 5.62 17.02
N HIS A 117 3.58 4.69 16.80
CA HIS A 117 2.16 4.98 16.69
C HIS A 117 1.30 3.78 17.07
N ARG A 118 0.05 4.05 17.33
CA ARG A 118 -0.98 3.03 17.53
C ARG A 118 -2.29 3.46 16.91
N GLU A 119 -3.07 2.52 16.46
CA GLU A 119 -4.44 2.76 16.05
C GLU A 119 -5.36 2.72 17.27
N ILE A 120 -6.22 3.73 17.38
CA ILE A 120 -7.19 3.86 18.49
C ILE A 120 -8.57 3.36 18.06
N ALA A 121 -9.03 3.79 16.88
CA ALA A 121 -10.36 3.47 16.39
C ALA A 121 -10.49 3.71 14.89
N HIS A 122 -11.50 3.14 14.29
CA HIS A 122 -11.90 3.41 12.90
C HIS A 122 -13.40 3.21 12.72
N SER A 123 -13.95 3.78 11.65
CA SER A 123 -15.32 3.52 11.24
C SER A 123 -15.48 2.11 10.68
N LYS A 124 -16.69 1.54 10.78
CA LYS A 124 -16.98 0.19 10.27
C LYS A 124 -16.73 0.06 8.76
N ASP A 125 -16.84 1.18 8.04
CA ASP A 125 -16.70 1.26 6.59
C ASP A 125 -15.36 1.83 6.13
N VAL A 126 -14.37 1.96 7.02
CA VAL A 126 -13.07 2.50 6.64
C VAL A 126 -12.44 1.70 5.52
N GLU A 127 -11.93 2.41 4.54
CA GLU A 127 -11.12 1.86 3.44
C GLU A 127 -10.00 2.84 3.12
N MET A 128 -8.80 2.31 2.93
CA MET A 128 -7.58 3.09 2.73
C MET A 128 -6.73 2.48 1.63
N LEU A 129 -6.00 3.32 0.91
CA LEU A 129 -4.86 2.92 0.10
C LEU A 129 -3.59 3.15 0.91
N GLU A 130 -2.78 2.12 1.08
CA GLU A 130 -1.45 2.22 1.71
C GLU A 130 -0.36 1.87 0.72
N ILE A 131 0.70 2.68 0.72
CA ILE A 131 1.90 2.47 -0.10
C ILE A 131 3.12 2.52 0.81
N VAL A 132 3.97 1.49 0.74
CA VAL A 132 5.18 1.36 1.55
C VAL A 132 6.37 0.95 0.68
N ALA A 133 7.52 1.55 0.93
CA ALA A 133 8.80 1.20 0.33
C ALA A 133 9.89 1.04 1.40
N PRO A 134 10.71 -0.01 1.33
CA PRO A 134 10.60 -1.17 0.43
C PRO A 134 9.41 -2.07 0.78
N ALA A 135 9.04 -2.95 -0.15
CA ALA A 135 7.91 -3.87 0.07
C ALA A 135 8.12 -4.83 1.26
N ASN A 136 9.35 -5.19 1.55
CA ASN A 136 9.75 -6.08 2.66
C ASN A 136 10.03 -5.35 3.98
N PHE A 137 9.45 -4.18 4.20
CA PHE A 137 9.58 -3.44 5.45
C PHE A 137 9.21 -4.29 6.68
N LYS A 138 9.77 -3.92 7.83
CA LYS A 138 9.50 -4.62 9.10
C LYS A 138 8.61 -3.77 9.99
N THR A 139 7.76 -4.44 10.74
CA THR A 139 7.00 -3.85 11.84
C THR A 139 7.61 -4.28 13.16
N LEU A 140 7.90 -3.33 14.01
CA LEU A 140 8.53 -3.54 15.30
C LEU A 140 7.56 -3.14 16.40
N ALA A 141 7.30 -4.05 17.33
CA ALA A 141 6.58 -3.74 18.57
C ALA A 141 7.48 -2.84 19.46
N THR A 142 6.87 -1.93 20.21
CA THR A 142 7.60 -0.99 21.07
C THR A 142 7.06 -0.98 22.48
#